data_3886ba2a9a5e95f9f3f03e6e12967d2c
#
_entry.id   3886ba2a9a5e95f9f3f03e6e12967d2c
#
_cell.length_a   1.000
_cell.length_b   1.000
_cell.length_c   1.000
_cell.angle_alpha   90.00
_cell.angle_beta   90.00
_cell.angle_gamma   90.00
#
_symmetry.space_group_name_H-M   'P 1'
#
loop_
_entity.id
_entity.type
_entity.pdbx_description
1 polymer ?
#
loop_
_entity_poly.entity_id
_entity_poly.type
_entity_poly.pdbx_seq_one_letter_code
_entity_poly.pdbx_strand_id
1 'polypeptide(L)'
;DQGQAEYLAPEGYEVAYRTNAVTRHGEHGNALLSRWPMGDVGHHDVSDHRFEQRGLLHVPVAWQGQTVHAVVVHFGLVHRSRVRQVQRLADYVRTEVPPQDLLVVAGDFNDWGERLDAPMRELGLARAAPPGHAGRHTPTFPSLAPVFALDRFYLRGLNCVSTMVPRGTAWARMSDHLPLVAELDVL
;
A
#
# COMPACT_ATOMS: atom_id res chain seq x y z
N ASP A 1 -3.43 -9.15 -25.01
CA ASP A 1 -3.86 -9.66 -23.69
C ASP A 1 -3.97 -8.47 -22.74
N GLN A 2 -5.13 -8.31 -22.11
CA GLN A 2 -5.39 -7.24 -21.15
C GLN A 2 -4.70 -7.62 -19.83
N GLY A 3 -3.99 -6.68 -19.20
CA GLY A 3 -3.35 -6.91 -17.90
C GLY A 3 -4.39 -7.14 -16.78
N GLN A 4 -4.02 -7.85 -15.72
CA GLN A 4 -4.92 -8.13 -14.60
C GLN A 4 -5.47 -6.84 -13.95
N ALA A 5 -4.65 -5.81 -13.80
CA ALA A 5 -5.05 -4.52 -13.24
C ALA A 5 -6.09 -3.82 -14.14
N GLU A 6 -5.88 -3.83 -15.46
CA GLU A 6 -6.82 -3.28 -16.43
C GLU A 6 -8.14 -4.05 -16.46
N TYR A 7 -8.09 -5.39 -16.35
CA TYR A 7 -9.29 -6.23 -16.29
C TYR A 7 -10.15 -5.94 -15.05
N LEU A 8 -9.51 -5.63 -13.92
CA LEU A 8 -10.18 -5.35 -12.65
C LEU A 8 -10.64 -3.89 -12.52
N ALA A 9 -10.17 -3.00 -13.40
CA ALA A 9 -10.52 -1.58 -13.33
C ALA A 9 -12.00 -1.36 -13.69
N PRO A 10 -12.79 -0.69 -12.82
CA PRO A 10 -14.12 -0.26 -13.19
C PRO A 10 -14.08 0.75 -14.35
N GLU A 11 -15.20 0.87 -15.08
CA GLU A 11 -15.32 1.88 -16.13
C GLU A 11 -15.06 3.30 -15.57
N GLY A 12 -14.25 4.08 -16.30
CA GLY A 12 -13.88 5.43 -15.91
C GLY A 12 -12.72 5.52 -14.91
N TYR A 13 -12.09 4.39 -14.56
CA TYR A 13 -10.89 4.40 -13.74
C TYR A 13 -9.62 4.46 -14.60
N GLU A 14 -8.66 5.25 -14.17
CA GLU A 14 -7.28 5.19 -14.66
C GLU A 14 -6.52 4.07 -13.96
N VAL A 15 -5.56 3.46 -14.66
CA VAL A 15 -4.74 2.35 -14.15
C VAL A 15 -3.27 2.70 -14.25
N ALA A 16 -2.58 2.62 -13.12
CA ALA A 16 -1.12 2.64 -13.06
C ALA A 16 -0.63 1.27 -12.60
N TYR A 17 0.30 0.68 -13.35
CA TYR A 17 0.93 -0.60 -13.02
C TYR A 17 2.43 -0.54 -13.25
N ARG A 18 3.20 -1.15 -12.36
CA ARG A 18 4.65 -1.35 -12.54
C ARG A 18 5.05 -2.74 -12.09
N THR A 19 5.72 -3.44 -12.98
CA THR A 19 6.30 -4.77 -12.72
C THR A 19 7.47 -4.64 -11.74
N ASN A 20 7.44 -5.42 -10.68
CA ASN A 20 8.55 -5.56 -9.73
C ASN A 20 9.41 -6.79 -10.05
N ALA A 21 8.78 -7.88 -10.46
CA ALA A 21 9.44 -9.15 -10.75
C ALA A 21 8.80 -9.86 -11.94
N VAL A 22 9.63 -10.50 -12.74
CA VAL A 22 9.19 -11.43 -13.80
C VAL A 22 9.57 -12.85 -13.39
N THR A 23 8.59 -13.73 -13.36
CA THR A 23 8.75 -15.14 -12.98
C THR A 23 8.34 -16.07 -14.13
N ARG A 24 8.56 -17.37 -13.96
CA ARG A 24 8.08 -18.37 -14.93
C ARG A 24 6.55 -18.40 -15.07
N HIS A 25 5.83 -17.89 -14.07
CA HIS A 25 4.37 -17.93 -14.00
C HIS A 25 3.72 -16.59 -14.33
N GLY A 26 4.49 -15.58 -14.72
CA GLY A 26 4.02 -14.26 -15.08
C GLY A 26 4.76 -13.13 -14.36
N GLU A 27 4.23 -11.94 -14.53
CA GLU A 27 4.75 -10.73 -13.90
C GLU A 27 4.05 -10.47 -12.57
N HIS A 28 4.80 -9.99 -11.60
CA HIS A 28 4.29 -9.53 -10.32
C HIS A 28 4.67 -8.06 -10.15
N GLY A 29 3.70 -7.25 -9.75
CA GLY A 29 3.91 -5.81 -9.61
C GLY A 29 2.91 -5.15 -8.67
N ASN A 30 3.03 -3.84 -8.59
CA ASN A 30 2.10 -2.99 -7.87
C ASN A 30 1.17 -2.29 -8.86
N ALA A 31 -0.09 -2.15 -8.49
CA ALA A 31 -1.10 -1.43 -9.25
C ALA A 31 -1.82 -0.39 -8.40
N LEU A 32 -2.22 0.71 -9.03
CA LEU A 32 -3.15 1.68 -8.49
C LEU A 32 -4.25 1.93 -9.51
N LEU A 33 -5.50 1.87 -9.07
CA LEU A 33 -6.67 2.24 -9.84
C LEU A 33 -7.31 3.48 -9.22
N SER A 34 -7.59 4.50 -10.00
CA SER A 34 -8.18 5.73 -9.52
C SER A 34 -9.27 6.24 -10.45
N ARG A 35 -10.37 6.71 -9.88
CA ARG A 35 -11.39 7.47 -10.61
C ARG A 35 -11.06 8.97 -10.69
N TRP A 36 -10.04 9.43 -9.98
CA TRP A 36 -9.52 10.78 -10.05
C TRP A 36 -8.27 10.82 -10.92
N PRO A 37 -8.00 11.95 -11.58
CA PRO A 37 -6.86 12.08 -12.47
C PRO A 37 -5.53 11.76 -11.77
N MET A 38 -4.70 10.99 -12.44
CA MET A 38 -3.36 10.64 -12.00
C MET A 38 -2.31 11.56 -12.63
N GLY A 39 -1.28 11.89 -11.89
CA GLY A 39 -0.06 12.52 -12.40
C GLY A 39 0.97 11.48 -12.87
N ASP A 40 2.22 11.90 -12.97
CA ASP A 40 3.31 11.07 -13.43
C ASP A 40 3.54 9.87 -12.52
N VAL A 41 3.61 8.68 -13.12
CA VAL A 41 3.76 7.42 -12.40
C VAL A 41 5.23 7.14 -12.12
N GLY A 42 5.62 7.23 -10.86
CA GLY A 42 6.94 6.88 -10.37
C GLY A 42 7.06 5.38 -10.05
N HIS A 43 8.25 4.82 -10.25
CA HIS A 43 8.60 3.46 -9.81
C HIS A 43 10.02 3.48 -9.23
N HIS A 44 10.21 2.87 -8.06
CA HIS A 44 11.51 2.80 -7.42
C HIS A 44 11.79 1.40 -6.91
N ASP A 45 12.96 0.88 -7.24
CA ASP A 45 13.41 -0.43 -6.77
C ASP A 45 13.81 -0.35 -5.28
N VAL A 46 13.12 -1.12 -4.46
CA VAL A 46 13.43 -1.26 -3.03
C VAL A 46 13.92 -2.66 -2.68
N SER A 47 14.28 -3.47 -3.69
CA SER A 47 14.80 -4.82 -3.50
C SER A 47 16.05 -4.82 -2.61
N ASP A 48 16.08 -5.71 -1.63
CA ASP A 48 17.20 -5.86 -0.73
C ASP A 48 18.23 -6.86 -1.24
N HIS A 49 17.78 -7.86 -1.97
CA HIS A 49 18.62 -8.87 -2.60
C HIS A 49 17.97 -9.40 -3.90
N ARG A 50 18.81 -9.98 -4.78
CA ARG A 50 18.42 -10.41 -6.13
C ARG A 50 17.33 -11.47 -6.22
N PHE A 51 17.05 -12.18 -5.13
CA PHE A 51 16.07 -13.27 -5.11
C PHE A 51 14.68 -12.79 -4.71
N GLU A 52 14.55 -11.58 -4.22
CA GLU A 52 13.27 -10.99 -3.79
C GLU A 52 13.16 -9.57 -4.31
N GLN A 53 12.69 -9.46 -5.55
CA GLN A 53 12.51 -8.17 -6.21
C GLN A 53 11.28 -7.47 -5.63
N ARG A 54 11.46 -6.25 -5.17
CA ARG A 54 10.43 -5.39 -4.58
C ARG A 54 10.52 -3.98 -5.14
N GLY A 55 9.38 -3.39 -5.44
CA GLY A 55 9.31 -2.02 -5.90
C GLY A 55 8.25 -1.25 -5.15
N LEU A 56 8.35 0.06 -5.17
CA LEU A 56 7.24 0.94 -4.84
C LEU A 56 6.69 1.56 -6.12
N LEU A 57 5.38 1.70 -6.16
CA LEU A 57 4.66 2.45 -7.18
C LEU A 57 4.17 3.73 -6.54
N HIS A 58 4.55 4.89 -7.10
CA HIS A 58 4.12 6.19 -6.62
C HIS A 58 3.29 6.90 -7.68
N VAL A 59 2.11 7.36 -7.29
CA VAL A 59 1.19 8.08 -8.18
C VAL A 59 0.60 9.27 -7.44
N PRO A 60 0.89 10.51 -7.88
CA PRO A 60 0.14 11.68 -7.43
C PRO A 60 -1.28 11.62 -7.99
N VAL A 61 -2.28 11.78 -7.15
CA VAL A 61 -3.71 11.76 -7.51
C VAL A 61 -4.32 13.13 -7.20
N ALA A 62 -4.97 13.74 -8.19
CA ALA A 62 -5.66 15.01 -8.02
C ALA A 62 -7.03 14.77 -7.34
N TRP A 63 -7.18 15.21 -6.09
CA TRP A 63 -8.40 15.02 -5.32
C TRP A 63 -8.84 16.31 -4.64
N GLN A 64 -10.04 16.77 -4.96
CA GLN A 64 -10.67 17.99 -4.37
C GLN A 64 -9.75 19.23 -4.34
N GLY A 65 -8.99 19.45 -5.41
CA GLY A 65 -8.06 20.59 -5.51
C GLY A 65 -6.74 20.42 -4.75
N GLN A 66 -6.50 19.27 -4.17
CA GLN A 66 -5.25 18.89 -3.50
C GLN A 66 -4.58 17.73 -4.23
N THR A 67 -3.30 17.52 -3.97
CA THR A 67 -2.58 16.33 -4.42
C THR A 67 -2.47 15.32 -3.28
N VAL A 68 -2.95 14.11 -3.52
CA VAL A 68 -2.72 12.95 -2.65
C VAL A 68 -1.67 12.07 -3.29
N HIS A 69 -0.51 11.95 -2.68
CA HIS A 69 0.51 11.02 -3.11
C HIS A 69 0.17 9.61 -2.64
N ALA A 70 -0.13 8.73 -3.56
CA ALA A 70 -0.38 7.32 -3.29
C ALA A 70 0.87 6.50 -3.57
N VAL A 71 1.41 5.84 -2.55
CA VAL A 71 2.57 4.94 -2.67
C VAL A 71 2.13 3.53 -2.34
N VAL A 72 2.23 2.63 -3.33
CA VAL A 72 1.87 1.21 -3.18
C VAL A 72 3.14 0.41 -2.98
N VAL A 73 3.15 -0.42 -1.94
CA VAL A 73 4.31 -1.24 -1.55
C VAL A 73 3.93 -2.71 -1.39
N HIS A 74 4.91 -3.59 -1.63
CA HIS A 74 4.85 -4.98 -1.20
C HIS A 74 6.24 -5.34 -0.67
N PHE A 75 6.39 -5.39 0.64
CA PHE A 75 7.67 -5.60 1.29
C PHE A 75 8.07 -7.08 1.38
N GLY A 76 9.33 -7.31 1.65
CA GLY A 76 9.92 -8.64 1.73
C GLY A 76 9.55 -9.42 2.98
N LEU A 77 9.72 -10.74 2.92
CA LEU A 77 9.39 -11.66 4.01
C LEU A 77 10.37 -11.59 5.19
N VAL A 78 11.60 -11.14 4.96
CA VAL A 78 12.65 -11.08 5.98
C VAL A 78 12.64 -9.73 6.70
N HIS A 79 12.57 -9.74 8.02
CA HIS A 79 12.49 -8.51 8.82
C HIS A 79 13.63 -7.51 8.54
N ARG A 80 14.88 -7.98 8.46
CA ARG A 80 16.03 -7.11 8.16
C ARG A 80 15.91 -6.44 6.78
N SER A 81 15.37 -7.15 5.80
CA SER A 81 15.10 -6.60 4.46
C SER A 81 14.01 -5.53 4.54
N ARG A 82 12.94 -5.77 5.27
CA ARG A 82 11.86 -4.77 5.48
C ARG A 82 12.39 -3.47 6.10
N VAL A 83 13.26 -3.55 7.10
CA VAL A 83 13.86 -2.35 7.70
C VAL A 83 14.61 -1.52 6.65
N ARG A 84 15.43 -2.17 5.80
CA ARG A 84 16.12 -1.48 4.70
C ARG A 84 15.17 -0.94 3.64
N GLN A 85 14.08 -1.67 3.35
CA GLN A 85 13.04 -1.24 2.42
C GLN A 85 12.29 0.00 2.94
N VAL A 86 12.00 0.06 4.24
CA VAL A 86 11.45 1.28 4.88
C VAL A 86 12.43 2.46 4.79
N GLN A 87 13.74 2.24 4.96
CA GLN A 87 14.72 3.30 4.78
C GLN A 87 14.73 3.83 3.34
N ARG A 88 14.69 2.96 2.33
CA ARG A 88 14.59 3.35 0.91
C ARG A 88 13.28 4.08 0.61
N LEU A 89 12.16 3.61 1.17
CA LEU A 89 10.89 4.33 1.11
C LEU A 89 11.00 5.73 1.71
N ALA A 90 11.67 5.84 2.86
CA ALA A 90 11.90 7.11 3.54
C ALA A 90 12.69 8.10 2.67
N ASP A 91 13.77 7.62 2.08
CA ASP A 91 14.63 8.44 1.21
C ASP A 91 13.85 8.88 -0.05
N TYR A 92 13.11 7.96 -0.65
CA TYR A 92 12.23 8.25 -1.79
C TYR A 92 11.18 9.32 -1.44
N VAL A 93 10.46 9.14 -0.34
CA VAL A 93 9.40 10.07 0.08
C VAL A 93 9.98 11.46 0.37
N ARG A 94 11.16 11.57 1.00
CA ARG A 94 11.79 12.88 1.25
C ARG A 94 12.19 13.60 -0.03
N THR A 95 12.54 12.87 -1.09
CA THR A 95 12.97 13.45 -2.38
C THR A 95 11.80 13.77 -3.28
N GLU A 96 10.81 12.88 -3.37
CA GLU A 96 9.78 12.92 -4.40
C GLU A 96 8.42 13.46 -3.91
N VAL A 97 8.19 13.51 -2.58
CA VAL A 97 6.91 13.93 -2.03
C VAL A 97 7.06 15.18 -1.19
N PRO A 98 6.50 16.33 -1.61
CA PRO A 98 6.55 17.57 -0.83
C PRO A 98 6.04 17.33 0.60
N PRO A 99 6.71 17.89 1.63
CA PRO A 99 6.37 17.60 3.03
C PRO A 99 4.98 18.05 3.45
N GLN A 100 4.41 19.05 2.76
CA GLN A 100 3.06 19.59 3.01
C GLN A 100 1.95 18.80 2.31
N ASP A 101 2.29 17.94 1.34
CA ASP A 101 1.30 17.22 0.55
C ASP A 101 0.76 15.99 1.30
N LEU A 102 -0.47 15.63 0.97
CA LEU A 102 -1.13 14.45 1.53
C LEU A 102 -0.44 13.18 1.03
N LEU A 103 -0.20 12.23 1.93
CA LEU A 103 0.48 10.98 1.57
C LEU A 103 -0.25 9.78 2.16
N VAL A 104 -0.48 8.79 1.30
CA VAL A 104 -0.96 7.45 1.64
C VAL A 104 0.08 6.43 1.20
N VAL A 105 0.62 5.65 2.12
CA VAL A 105 1.43 4.47 1.80
C VAL A 105 0.61 3.24 2.12
N ALA A 106 0.33 2.40 1.12
CA ALA A 106 -0.57 1.26 1.24
C ALA A 106 0.04 -0.01 0.63
N GLY A 107 -0.35 -1.17 1.13
CA GLY A 107 0.04 -2.46 0.59
C GLY A 107 0.28 -3.53 1.63
N ASP A 108 0.92 -4.62 1.18
CA ASP A 108 1.37 -5.70 2.04
C ASP A 108 2.77 -5.41 2.59
N PHE A 109 2.83 -5.18 3.89
CA PHE A 109 4.08 -4.90 4.61
C PHE A 109 4.80 -6.16 5.07
N ASN A 110 4.18 -7.34 4.96
CA ASN A 110 4.72 -8.62 5.43
C ASN A 110 5.29 -8.58 6.87
N ASP A 111 4.75 -7.68 7.70
CA ASP A 111 5.28 -7.39 9.02
C ASP A 111 4.51 -8.15 10.12
N TRP A 112 4.77 -9.42 10.22
CA TRP A 112 4.14 -10.38 11.14
C TRP A 112 4.20 -9.99 12.62
N GLY A 113 5.22 -9.23 13.01
CA GLY A 113 5.43 -8.78 14.38
C GLY A 113 5.07 -7.33 14.64
N GLU A 114 4.47 -6.65 13.66
CA GLU A 114 4.04 -5.23 13.74
C GLU A 114 5.15 -4.26 14.20
N ARG A 115 6.39 -4.51 13.72
CA ARG A 115 7.57 -3.75 14.13
C ARG A 115 7.83 -2.52 13.27
N LEU A 116 7.11 -2.37 12.16
CA LEU A 116 7.31 -1.25 11.22
C LEU A 116 6.55 0.02 11.63
N ASP A 117 5.59 -0.05 12.55
CA ASP A 117 4.84 1.13 12.98
C ASP A 117 5.75 2.22 13.59
N ALA A 118 6.79 1.83 14.35
CA ALA A 118 7.73 2.79 14.92
C ALA A 118 8.56 3.51 13.85
N PRO A 119 9.31 2.83 12.95
CA PRO A 119 10.04 3.51 11.88
C PRO A 119 9.14 4.29 10.92
N MET A 120 7.92 3.84 10.64
CA MET A 120 6.97 4.62 9.82
C MET A 120 6.54 5.92 10.52
N ARG A 121 6.35 5.89 11.84
CA ARG A 121 6.02 7.09 12.63
C ARG A 121 7.17 8.10 12.64
N GLU A 122 8.41 7.66 12.66
CA GLU A 122 9.59 8.53 12.54
C GLU A 122 9.64 9.29 11.20
N LEU A 123 8.94 8.78 10.18
CA LEU A 123 8.75 9.44 8.88
C LEU A 123 7.54 10.37 8.83
N GLY A 124 6.88 10.60 9.96
CA GLY A 124 5.64 11.38 10.02
C GLY A 124 4.42 10.65 9.47
N LEU A 125 4.49 9.31 9.37
CA LEU A 125 3.42 8.47 8.85
C LEU A 125 2.73 7.73 10.00
N ALA A 126 1.44 8.01 10.20
CA ALA A 126 0.62 7.32 11.19
C ALA A 126 -0.13 6.14 10.53
N ARG A 127 -0.15 4.98 11.18
CA ARG A 127 -0.99 3.86 10.74
C ARG A 127 -2.47 4.25 10.80
N ALA A 128 -3.21 3.97 9.74
CA ALA A 128 -4.64 4.22 9.68
C ALA A 128 -5.37 3.39 10.73
N ALA A 129 -6.00 4.08 11.68
CA ALA A 129 -6.85 3.48 12.70
C ALA A 129 -7.98 4.46 13.02
N PRO A 130 -9.25 4.00 13.09
CA PRO A 130 -10.36 4.86 13.47
C PRO A 130 -10.16 5.42 14.91
N PRO A 131 -10.77 6.57 15.23
CA PRO A 131 -10.73 7.11 16.58
C PRO A 131 -11.15 6.08 17.63
N GLY A 132 -10.41 6.01 18.74
CA GLY A 132 -10.67 5.05 19.83
C GLY A 132 -10.21 3.61 19.54
N HIS A 133 -9.66 3.32 18.39
CA HIS A 133 -9.17 1.99 17.98
C HIS A 133 -7.64 1.93 17.84
N ALA A 134 -6.91 2.92 18.33
CA ALA A 134 -5.45 2.92 18.34
C ALA A 134 -4.91 1.60 18.95
N GLY A 135 -4.04 0.91 18.21
CA GLY A 135 -3.48 -0.39 18.59
C GLY A 135 -4.38 -1.60 18.31
N ARG A 136 -5.60 -1.43 17.80
CA ARG A 136 -6.42 -2.53 17.28
C ARG A 136 -6.25 -2.60 15.77
N HIS A 137 -5.55 -3.62 15.32
CA HIS A 137 -5.27 -3.82 13.91
C HIS A 137 -6.28 -4.79 13.30
N THR A 138 -6.68 -4.54 12.06
CA THR A 138 -7.67 -5.36 11.36
C THR A 138 -6.93 -6.45 10.57
N PRO A 139 -7.05 -7.74 10.97
CA PRO A 139 -6.36 -8.82 10.29
C PRO A 139 -6.92 -9.06 8.88
N THR A 140 -6.00 -9.31 7.94
CA THR A 140 -6.28 -9.60 6.52
C THR A 140 -5.80 -10.97 6.09
N PHE A 141 -4.83 -11.59 6.79
CA PHE A 141 -4.20 -12.85 6.43
C PHE A 141 -4.25 -13.89 7.56
N PRO A 142 -4.41 -15.18 7.23
CA PRO A 142 -4.86 -15.71 5.94
C PRO A 142 -6.37 -15.47 5.71
N SER A 143 -6.82 -15.37 4.47
CA SER A 143 -8.18 -14.97 4.13
C SER A 143 -9.30 -15.83 4.74
N LEU A 144 -9.06 -17.13 4.93
CA LEU A 144 -10.03 -18.06 5.53
C LEU A 144 -10.20 -17.88 7.04
N ALA A 145 -9.12 -17.50 7.75
CA ALA A 145 -9.11 -17.28 9.20
C ALA A 145 -8.10 -16.17 9.56
N PRO A 146 -8.44 -14.90 9.30
CA PRO A 146 -7.48 -13.80 9.41
C PRO A 146 -7.06 -13.55 10.85
N VAL A 147 -5.75 -13.60 11.09
CA VAL A 147 -5.10 -13.38 12.39
C VAL A 147 -3.95 -12.37 12.31
N PHE A 148 -3.42 -12.10 11.09
CA PHE A 148 -2.31 -11.18 10.90
C PHE A 148 -2.75 -9.95 10.10
N ALA A 149 -2.39 -8.76 10.56
CA ALA A 149 -2.64 -7.48 9.90
C ALA A 149 -1.43 -7.08 9.03
N LEU A 150 -1.22 -7.80 7.92
CA LEU A 150 -0.10 -7.60 7.00
C LEU A 150 -0.33 -6.44 6.05
N ASP A 151 -1.58 -6.24 5.62
CA ASP A 151 -2.00 -5.14 4.75
C ASP A 151 -2.32 -3.91 5.60
N ARG A 152 -1.81 -2.75 5.19
CA ARG A 152 -1.88 -1.52 5.99
C ARG A 152 -1.98 -0.28 5.12
N PHE A 153 -2.52 0.77 5.73
CA PHE A 153 -2.39 2.15 5.27
C PHE A 153 -1.58 2.94 6.31
N TYR A 154 -0.62 3.73 5.85
CA TYR A 154 0.05 4.75 6.62
C TYR A 154 -0.22 6.12 6.00
N LEU A 155 -0.51 7.12 6.82
CA LEU A 155 -1.09 8.38 6.43
C LEU A 155 -0.25 9.56 6.90
N ARG A 156 -0.16 10.61 6.06
CA ARG A 156 0.32 11.94 6.42
C ARG A 156 -0.68 12.98 5.91
N GLY A 157 -1.13 13.88 6.78
CA GLY A 157 -2.12 14.92 6.44
C GLY A 157 -3.55 14.42 6.30
N LEU A 158 -3.81 13.16 6.63
CA LEU A 158 -5.11 12.50 6.54
C LEU A 158 -5.48 11.82 7.86
N ASN A 159 -6.78 11.82 8.16
CA ASN A 159 -7.38 11.04 9.24
C ASN A 159 -8.05 9.78 8.69
N CYS A 160 -8.00 8.69 9.46
CA CYS A 160 -8.79 7.50 9.20
C CYS A 160 -10.13 7.60 9.93
N VAL A 161 -11.21 7.67 9.17
CA VAL A 161 -12.59 7.68 9.69
C VAL A 161 -13.04 6.26 10.06
N SER A 162 -12.81 5.33 9.17
CA SER A 162 -13.16 3.92 9.37
C SER A 162 -12.19 2.97 8.66
N THR A 163 -12.10 1.73 9.18
CA THR A 163 -11.46 0.62 8.49
C THR A 163 -12.38 -0.58 8.48
N MET A 164 -12.40 -1.31 7.37
CA MET A 164 -13.21 -2.51 7.20
C MET A 164 -12.43 -3.57 6.41
N VAL A 165 -12.62 -4.82 6.79
CA VAL A 165 -12.18 -6.00 6.04
C VAL A 165 -13.42 -6.78 5.61
N PRO A 166 -13.82 -6.74 4.33
CA PRO A 166 -14.90 -7.56 3.80
C PRO A 166 -14.61 -9.05 4.02
N ARG A 167 -15.61 -9.78 4.49
CA ARG A 167 -15.49 -11.21 4.83
C ARG A 167 -16.48 -12.04 4.01
N GLY A 168 -16.28 -13.34 4.03
CA GLY A 168 -17.15 -14.31 3.36
C GLY A 168 -16.40 -15.12 2.30
N THR A 169 -17.04 -16.20 1.86
CA THR A 169 -16.45 -17.18 0.95
C THR A 169 -16.05 -16.61 -0.41
N ALA A 170 -16.74 -15.58 -0.90
CA ALA A 170 -16.38 -14.92 -2.15
C ALA A 170 -15.00 -14.27 -2.04
N TRP A 171 -14.79 -13.45 -1.02
CA TRP A 171 -13.51 -12.77 -0.77
C TRP A 171 -12.38 -13.75 -0.47
N ALA A 172 -12.65 -14.76 0.36
CA ALA A 172 -11.65 -15.77 0.74
C ALA A 172 -11.19 -16.67 -0.43
N ARG A 173 -11.93 -16.71 -1.54
CA ARG A 173 -11.56 -17.45 -2.76
C ARG A 173 -10.78 -16.62 -3.77
N MET A 174 -10.81 -15.31 -3.64
CA MET A 174 -10.16 -14.40 -4.60
C MET A 174 -8.66 -14.29 -4.35
N SER A 175 -8.24 -14.35 -3.07
CA SER A 175 -6.85 -14.23 -2.66
C SER A 175 -6.63 -14.90 -1.31
N ASP A 176 -5.40 -15.18 -0.95
CA ASP A 176 -4.97 -15.60 0.39
C ASP A 176 -4.96 -14.44 1.39
N HIS A 177 -5.08 -13.19 0.93
CA HIS A 177 -5.39 -12.01 1.73
C HIS A 177 -6.82 -11.53 1.53
N LEU A 178 -7.45 -11.00 2.58
CA LEU A 178 -8.70 -10.25 2.48
C LEU A 178 -8.41 -8.78 2.14
N PRO A 179 -9.30 -8.10 1.40
CA PRO A 179 -9.12 -6.69 1.11
C PRO A 179 -9.26 -5.84 2.39
N LEU A 180 -8.40 -4.83 2.54
CA LEU A 180 -8.52 -3.81 3.56
C LEU A 180 -9.08 -2.54 2.94
N VAL A 181 -10.17 -2.02 3.49
CA VAL A 181 -10.81 -0.77 3.08
C VAL A 181 -10.61 0.27 4.18
N ALA A 182 -10.23 1.49 3.81
CA ALA A 182 -10.16 2.63 4.71
C ALA A 182 -10.94 3.81 4.14
N GLU A 183 -11.72 4.45 4.98
CA GLU A 183 -12.34 5.75 4.70
C GLU A 183 -11.46 6.83 5.33
N LEU A 184 -11.05 7.79 4.51
CA LEU A 184 -10.10 8.83 4.89
C LEU A 184 -10.71 10.21 4.72
N ASP A 185 -10.32 11.14 5.59
CA ASP A 185 -10.67 12.56 5.51
C ASP A 185 -9.42 13.43 5.70
N VAL A 186 -9.47 14.67 5.25
CA VAL A 186 -8.37 15.63 5.43
C VAL A 186 -8.33 16.09 6.90
N LEU A 187 -7.13 16.29 7.41
CA LEU A 187 -6.89 16.86 8.75
C LEU A 187 -7.33 18.31 8.83
#